data_0f96a16a687bea45eba27cc44fc91d93
#
_entry.id   0f96a16a687bea45eba27cc44fc91d93
#
_cell.length_a   1.000
_cell.length_b   1.000
_cell.length_c   1.000
_cell.angle_alpha   90.00
_cell.angle_beta   90.00
_cell.angle_gamma   90.00
#
_symmetry.space_group_name_H-M   'P 1'
#
loop_
_entity.id
_entity.type
_entity.pdbx_description
1 polymer ?
#
loop_
_entity_poly.entity_id
_entity_poly.type
_entity_poly.pdbx_seq_one_letter_code
_entity_poly.pdbx_strand_id
1 'polypeptide(L)'
;MSVSFYIKNKKKFFGYEKVMKVREVIDLFKKDKLSFYNIDFHVNDPDGEKFYNTSIENWQENHSCILFGVEGKSGRGFEFSYNTTKNFYVIREYTPATENDWIIVLEFMKVLAEKLNSKIISEQGDTFTFETINTFNYKSDIESGIKVISDILNKENEEGYNEDIIYGVKRPVSFNKEIIERIINSSDEIKEFSKFCEDIQYIDAYSAKQSFVEDRATKEKWGYYVLTENLRTVLPYKPSVEFFSMDYIKNEEVAFWKIFFCAYKVDENGEEVIDKIGESLYDDFIKKLPTDKYKFIDASYIVVEPLNRDEILEIIN
;
A
#
# COMPACT_ATOMS: atom_id res chain seq x y z
N MET A 1 -9.82 10.03 -1.56
CA MET A 1 -10.91 10.00 -2.59
C MET A 1 -10.80 8.69 -3.38
N SER A 2 -11.84 8.31 -4.11
CA SER A 2 -11.87 7.08 -4.91
C SER A 2 -13.06 7.11 -5.87
N VAL A 3 -13.00 6.30 -6.91
CA VAL A 3 -14.08 6.08 -7.89
C VAL A 3 -14.50 4.61 -7.81
N SER A 4 -15.81 4.35 -7.66
CA SER A 4 -16.36 3.01 -7.57
C SER A 4 -17.14 2.61 -8.82
N PHE A 5 -16.97 1.35 -9.22
CA PHE A 5 -17.68 0.73 -10.32
C PHE A 5 -18.39 -0.53 -9.85
N TYR A 6 -19.53 -0.81 -10.46
CA TYR A 6 -20.43 -1.90 -10.09
C TYR A 6 -20.71 -2.78 -11.30
N ILE A 7 -20.47 -4.08 -11.18
CA ILE A 7 -20.76 -5.05 -12.22
C ILE A 7 -21.70 -6.10 -11.63
N LYS A 8 -22.92 -6.18 -12.17
CA LYS A 8 -23.95 -7.06 -11.64
C LYS A 8 -23.61 -8.50 -11.88
N ASN A 9 -23.75 -9.34 -10.83
CA ASN A 9 -23.57 -10.77 -10.97
C ASN A 9 -24.62 -11.35 -11.95
N LYS A 10 -24.28 -12.42 -12.62
CA LYS A 10 -25.12 -13.04 -13.65
C LYS A 10 -26.40 -13.61 -13.06
N LYS A 11 -27.52 -13.21 -13.63
CA LYS A 11 -28.86 -13.65 -13.24
C LYS A 11 -29.14 -15.03 -13.81
N LYS A 12 -29.68 -15.94 -12.98
CA LYS A 12 -30.25 -17.24 -13.38
C LYS A 12 -31.78 -17.18 -13.40
N PHE A 13 -32.40 -18.27 -13.80
CA PHE A 13 -33.86 -18.37 -13.76
C PHE A 13 -34.40 -18.17 -12.33
N PHE A 14 -33.67 -18.72 -11.32
CA PHE A 14 -33.89 -18.44 -9.92
C PHE A 14 -32.61 -17.85 -9.30
N GLY A 15 -32.65 -16.57 -8.90
CA GLY A 15 -31.56 -15.89 -8.22
C GLY A 15 -30.37 -15.48 -9.12
N TYR A 16 -29.18 -15.56 -8.58
CA TYR A 16 -27.91 -15.20 -9.23
C TYR A 16 -26.97 -16.39 -9.29
N GLU A 17 -25.92 -16.31 -10.09
CA GLU A 17 -24.81 -17.28 -10.05
C GLU A 17 -24.11 -17.18 -8.71
N LYS A 18 -23.44 -18.26 -8.31
CA LYS A 18 -22.57 -18.25 -7.13
C LYS A 18 -21.50 -17.17 -7.31
N VAL A 19 -21.19 -16.47 -6.22
CA VAL A 19 -20.09 -15.52 -6.22
C VAL A 19 -18.78 -16.24 -6.51
N MET A 20 -17.96 -15.66 -7.37
CA MET A 20 -16.69 -16.27 -7.77
C MET A 20 -15.78 -16.42 -6.57
N LYS A 21 -14.98 -17.47 -6.60
CA LYS A 21 -13.85 -17.66 -5.71
C LYS A 21 -12.70 -16.74 -6.12
N VAL A 22 -11.81 -16.45 -5.17
CA VAL A 22 -10.61 -15.65 -5.43
C VAL A 22 -9.80 -16.22 -6.60
N ARG A 23 -9.58 -17.55 -6.63
CA ARG A 23 -8.88 -18.24 -7.72
C ARG A 23 -9.54 -18.01 -9.09
N GLU A 24 -10.86 -18.09 -9.15
CA GLU A 24 -11.60 -17.88 -10.40
C GLU A 24 -11.44 -16.46 -10.94
N VAL A 25 -11.36 -15.47 -10.02
CA VAL A 25 -11.13 -14.07 -10.38
C VAL A 25 -9.69 -13.87 -10.91
N ILE A 26 -8.70 -14.42 -10.21
CA ILE A 26 -7.28 -14.34 -10.63
C ILE A 26 -7.07 -15.02 -11.99
N ASP A 27 -7.69 -16.19 -12.20
CA ASP A 27 -7.59 -16.97 -13.46
C ASP A 27 -8.22 -16.25 -14.66
N LEU A 28 -9.13 -15.29 -14.45
CA LEU A 28 -9.67 -14.47 -15.54
C LEU A 28 -8.61 -13.56 -16.15
N PHE A 29 -7.64 -13.11 -15.36
CA PHE A 29 -6.63 -12.12 -15.74
C PHE A 29 -5.32 -12.78 -16.16
N LYS A 30 -5.37 -13.64 -17.21
CA LYS A 30 -4.27 -14.55 -17.57
C LYS A 30 -3.01 -13.88 -18.12
N LYS A 31 -3.11 -12.68 -18.69
CA LYS A 31 -1.96 -11.99 -19.32
C LYS A 31 -1.05 -11.30 -18.30
N ASP A 32 -1.63 -10.60 -17.36
CA ASP A 32 -0.94 -9.94 -16.29
C ASP A 32 -1.42 -10.57 -14.98
N LYS A 33 -0.58 -11.34 -14.32
CA LYS A 33 -0.95 -12.00 -13.07
C LYS A 33 -1.36 -10.96 -12.03
N LEU A 34 -2.62 -11.01 -11.58
CA LEU A 34 -3.02 -10.23 -10.43
C LEU A 34 -2.25 -10.69 -9.20
N SER A 35 -1.68 -9.73 -8.50
CA SER A 35 -1.11 -9.88 -7.17
C SER A 35 -2.08 -9.30 -6.14
N PHE A 36 -2.07 -9.83 -4.95
CA PHE A 36 -2.83 -9.29 -3.81
C PHE A 36 -1.85 -8.77 -2.76
N TYR A 37 -2.20 -7.65 -2.12
CA TYR A 37 -1.26 -6.88 -1.30
C TYR A 37 -1.71 -6.71 0.16
N ASN A 38 -2.97 -6.97 0.47
CA ASN A 38 -3.50 -6.82 1.83
C ASN A 38 -3.79 -8.16 2.52
N ILE A 39 -3.09 -9.23 2.12
CA ILE A 39 -3.33 -10.58 2.64
C ILE A 39 -2.02 -11.16 3.14
N ASP A 40 -2.01 -11.47 4.44
CA ASP A 40 -0.95 -12.24 5.07
C ASP A 40 -1.42 -13.70 5.23
N PHE A 41 -0.70 -14.65 4.65
CA PHE A 41 -0.96 -16.06 4.84
C PHE A 41 -0.48 -16.52 6.21
N HIS A 42 -1.37 -17.18 6.95
CA HIS A 42 -1.04 -17.70 8.29
C HIS A 42 -0.35 -19.07 8.23
N VAL A 43 0.27 -19.45 9.34
CA VAL A 43 0.95 -20.76 9.50
C VAL A 43 0.06 -21.94 9.08
N ASN A 44 -1.27 -21.83 9.23
CA ASN A 44 -2.23 -22.86 8.87
C ASN A 44 -2.71 -22.81 7.41
N ASP A 45 -2.26 -21.83 6.63
CA ASP A 45 -2.57 -21.65 5.19
C ASP A 45 -1.37 -21.00 4.46
N PRO A 46 -0.15 -21.57 4.58
CA PRO A 46 1.06 -20.94 4.05
C PRO A 46 1.04 -20.82 2.52
N ASP A 47 0.37 -21.74 1.84
CA ASP A 47 0.22 -21.74 0.37
C ASP A 47 -1.00 -20.93 -0.10
N GLY A 48 -1.78 -20.36 0.83
CA GLY A 48 -2.99 -19.59 0.53
C GLY A 48 -4.14 -20.41 -0.06
N GLU A 49 -4.13 -21.74 0.05
CA GLU A 49 -5.14 -22.60 -0.57
C GLU A 49 -6.56 -22.32 -0.04
N LYS A 50 -6.70 -22.04 1.24
CA LYS A 50 -7.98 -21.64 1.84
C LYS A 50 -8.46 -20.32 1.27
N PHE A 51 -7.56 -19.33 1.18
CA PHE A 51 -7.84 -18.02 0.57
C PHE A 51 -8.28 -18.18 -0.88
N TYR A 52 -7.50 -18.85 -1.71
CA TYR A 52 -7.82 -19.06 -3.13
C TYR A 52 -9.15 -19.77 -3.37
N ASN A 53 -9.57 -20.65 -2.46
CA ASN A 53 -10.81 -21.40 -2.57
C ASN A 53 -12.02 -20.73 -1.89
N THR A 54 -11.83 -19.60 -1.21
CA THR A 54 -12.90 -18.81 -0.59
C THR A 54 -13.62 -17.97 -1.65
N SER A 55 -14.94 -17.82 -1.56
CA SER A 55 -15.69 -16.86 -2.39
C SER A 55 -15.43 -15.43 -1.93
N ILE A 56 -15.52 -14.46 -2.84
CA ILE A 56 -15.30 -13.04 -2.51
C ILE A 56 -16.25 -12.56 -1.41
N GLU A 57 -17.51 -13.02 -1.38
CA GLU A 57 -18.47 -12.66 -0.35
C GLU A 57 -18.09 -13.20 1.04
N ASN A 58 -17.60 -14.44 1.11
CA ASN A 58 -17.20 -15.05 2.39
C ASN A 58 -15.88 -14.47 2.91
N TRP A 59 -15.01 -14.03 2.02
CA TRP A 59 -13.82 -13.29 2.41
C TRP A 59 -14.17 -12.02 3.19
N GLN A 60 -15.22 -11.31 2.77
CA GLN A 60 -15.66 -10.07 3.37
C GLN A 60 -16.29 -10.21 4.76
N GLU A 61 -16.61 -11.40 5.24
CA GLU A 61 -17.04 -11.58 6.64
C GLU A 61 -15.96 -11.14 7.64
N ASN A 62 -14.67 -11.18 7.24
CA ASN A 62 -13.54 -10.83 8.07
C ASN A 62 -12.66 -9.67 7.49
N HIS A 63 -12.92 -9.26 6.25
CA HIS A 63 -12.12 -8.28 5.52
C HIS A 63 -13.02 -7.41 4.64
N SER A 64 -12.73 -6.12 4.52
CA SER A 64 -13.57 -5.19 3.73
C SER A 64 -13.46 -5.42 2.23
N CYS A 65 -12.26 -5.73 1.73
CA CYS A 65 -11.95 -5.90 0.31
C CYS A 65 -10.66 -6.71 0.10
N ILE A 66 -10.41 -7.07 -1.15
CA ILE A 66 -9.10 -7.55 -1.59
C ILE A 66 -8.42 -6.42 -2.36
N LEU A 67 -7.20 -6.06 -2.00
CA LEU A 67 -6.38 -5.13 -2.76
C LEU A 67 -5.62 -5.91 -3.84
N PHE A 68 -5.97 -5.67 -5.09
CA PHE A 68 -5.32 -6.23 -6.26
C PHE A 68 -4.41 -5.21 -6.94
N GLY A 69 -3.39 -5.71 -7.61
CA GLY A 69 -2.52 -4.97 -8.51
C GLY A 69 -1.72 -5.93 -9.35
N VAL A 70 -0.78 -5.42 -10.15
CA VAL A 70 0.16 -6.21 -10.93
C VAL A 70 1.58 -5.88 -10.45
N GLU A 71 2.32 -6.90 -10.01
CA GLU A 71 3.69 -6.75 -9.52
C GLU A 71 4.58 -6.08 -10.56
N GLY A 72 5.37 -5.09 -10.12
CA GLY A 72 6.23 -4.30 -10.98
C GLY A 72 5.53 -3.22 -11.81
N LYS A 73 4.20 -3.05 -11.69
CA LYS A 73 3.42 -2.07 -12.45
C LYS A 73 2.54 -1.19 -11.57
N SER A 74 1.81 -1.78 -10.62
CA SER A 74 0.84 -1.05 -9.83
C SER A 74 1.51 -0.15 -8.79
N GLY A 75 1.09 1.12 -8.75
CA GLY A 75 1.48 2.06 -7.70
C GLY A 75 0.59 1.93 -6.47
N ARG A 76 -0.73 1.88 -6.66
CA ARG A 76 -1.73 1.83 -5.59
C ARG A 76 -2.61 0.58 -5.64
N GLY A 77 -2.78 -0.01 -6.83
CA GLY A 77 -3.73 -1.10 -7.05
C GLY A 77 -5.19 -0.65 -6.90
N PHE A 78 -6.10 -1.60 -6.90
CA PHE A 78 -7.53 -1.38 -6.77
C PHE A 78 -8.18 -2.34 -5.79
N GLU A 79 -9.23 -1.89 -5.12
CA GLU A 79 -10.02 -2.73 -4.21
C GLU A 79 -11.07 -3.52 -4.98
N PHE A 80 -11.23 -4.78 -4.60
CA PHE A 80 -12.24 -5.67 -5.14
C PHE A 80 -13.07 -6.30 -4.03
N SER A 81 -14.39 -6.25 -4.19
CA SER A 81 -15.32 -6.75 -3.19
C SER A 81 -16.66 -7.18 -3.80
N TYR A 82 -17.58 -7.71 -3.00
CA TYR A 82 -18.91 -8.12 -3.44
C TYR A 82 -19.99 -7.58 -2.52
N ASN A 83 -20.99 -6.91 -3.08
CA ASN A 83 -22.17 -6.48 -2.34
C ASN A 83 -23.29 -7.53 -2.43
N THR A 84 -23.50 -8.28 -1.36
CA THR A 84 -24.48 -9.37 -1.28
C THR A 84 -25.92 -8.88 -1.39
N THR A 85 -26.22 -7.68 -0.85
CA THR A 85 -27.57 -7.11 -0.88
C THR A 85 -28.01 -6.74 -2.29
N LYS A 86 -27.10 -6.15 -3.08
CA LYS A 86 -27.36 -5.68 -4.43
C LYS A 86 -26.93 -6.68 -5.51
N ASN A 87 -26.17 -7.71 -5.14
CA ASN A 87 -25.56 -8.70 -6.03
C ASN A 87 -24.66 -8.08 -7.10
N PHE A 88 -23.77 -7.20 -6.66
CA PHE A 88 -22.74 -6.56 -7.50
C PHE A 88 -21.34 -6.95 -7.03
N TYR A 89 -20.44 -7.18 -8.00
CA TYR A 89 -19.01 -7.01 -7.79
C TYR A 89 -18.71 -5.52 -7.76
N VAL A 90 -17.93 -5.09 -6.79
CA VAL A 90 -17.54 -3.70 -6.58
C VAL A 90 -16.05 -3.59 -6.83
N ILE A 91 -15.68 -2.70 -7.73
CA ILE A 91 -14.31 -2.32 -8.04
C ILE A 91 -14.14 -0.87 -7.61
N ARG A 92 -13.15 -0.59 -6.78
CA ARG A 92 -12.88 0.76 -6.29
C ARG A 92 -11.44 1.14 -6.61
N GLU A 93 -11.29 2.19 -7.39
CA GLU A 93 -10.00 2.77 -7.72
C GLU A 93 -9.73 3.99 -6.84
N TYR A 94 -8.50 4.17 -6.43
CA TYR A 94 -8.09 5.31 -5.62
C TYR A 94 -7.91 6.57 -6.47
N THR A 95 -8.14 7.76 -5.89
CA THR A 95 -7.90 9.05 -6.52
C THR A 95 -6.87 9.85 -5.71
N PRO A 96 -5.70 10.21 -6.30
CA PRO A 96 -5.21 9.73 -7.59
C PRO A 96 -4.69 8.30 -7.53
N ALA A 97 -4.90 7.53 -8.61
CA ALA A 97 -4.17 6.29 -8.88
C ALA A 97 -3.12 6.55 -9.97
N THR A 98 -2.20 5.61 -10.21
CA THR A 98 -1.24 5.74 -11.32
C THR A 98 -1.90 5.43 -12.67
N GLU A 99 -1.28 5.86 -13.76
CA GLU A 99 -1.78 5.54 -15.09
C GLU A 99 -1.83 4.01 -15.32
N ASN A 100 -0.83 3.28 -14.82
CA ASN A 100 -0.81 1.82 -14.89
C ASN A 100 -1.93 1.17 -14.05
N ASP A 101 -2.26 1.69 -12.87
CA ASP A 101 -3.37 1.18 -12.07
C ASP A 101 -4.68 1.33 -12.84
N TRP A 102 -4.93 2.49 -13.46
CA TRP A 102 -6.10 2.70 -14.29
C TRP A 102 -6.16 1.76 -15.51
N ILE A 103 -5.05 1.57 -16.21
CA ILE A 103 -5.00 0.64 -17.35
C ILE A 103 -5.34 -0.79 -16.89
N ILE A 104 -4.79 -1.22 -15.76
CA ILE A 104 -5.02 -2.55 -15.19
C ILE A 104 -6.47 -2.72 -14.76
N VAL A 105 -7.04 -1.76 -14.03
CA VAL A 105 -8.42 -1.86 -13.52
C VAL A 105 -9.45 -1.80 -14.63
N LEU A 106 -9.24 -0.99 -15.65
CA LEU A 106 -10.13 -0.93 -16.84
C LEU A 106 -10.13 -2.27 -17.59
N GLU A 107 -8.97 -2.88 -17.80
CA GLU A 107 -8.90 -4.21 -18.43
C GLU A 107 -9.52 -5.29 -17.52
N PHE A 108 -9.31 -5.21 -16.19
CA PHE A 108 -9.97 -6.09 -15.24
C PHE A 108 -11.50 -5.99 -15.33
N MET A 109 -12.05 -4.77 -15.31
CA MET A 109 -13.49 -4.54 -15.43
C MET A 109 -14.04 -5.07 -16.76
N LYS A 110 -13.31 -4.86 -17.85
CA LYS A 110 -13.68 -5.38 -19.17
C LYS A 110 -13.82 -6.91 -19.17
N VAL A 111 -12.80 -7.62 -18.71
CA VAL A 111 -12.80 -9.10 -18.65
C VAL A 111 -13.90 -9.62 -17.73
N LEU A 112 -14.10 -8.97 -16.57
CA LEU A 112 -15.13 -9.37 -15.60
C LEU A 112 -16.55 -9.12 -16.19
N ALA A 113 -16.78 -7.97 -16.81
CA ALA A 113 -18.07 -7.63 -17.42
C ALA A 113 -18.43 -8.57 -18.59
N GLU A 114 -17.44 -8.90 -19.42
CA GLU A 114 -17.61 -9.88 -20.51
C GLU A 114 -17.97 -11.27 -19.95
N LYS A 115 -17.25 -11.75 -18.93
CA LYS A 115 -17.51 -13.03 -18.26
C LYS A 115 -18.92 -13.13 -17.67
N LEU A 116 -19.39 -12.02 -17.08
CA LEU A 116 -20.70 -11.95 -16.43
C LEU A 116 -21.83 -11.60 -17.42
N ASN A 117 -21.48 -11.23 -18.64
CA ASN A 117 -22.40 -10.63 -19.63
C ASN A 117 -23.22 -9.49 -19.00
N SER A 118 -22.52 -8.55 -18.38
CA SER A 118 -23.11 -7.48 -17.59
C SER A 118 -22.53 -6.12 -17.95
N LYS A 119 -23.28 -5.07 -17.64
CA LYS A 119 -22.81 -3.69 -17.78
C LYS A 119 -21.96 -3.28 -16.58
N ILE A 120 -21.07 -2.32 -16.80
CA ILE A 120 -20.28 -1.63 -15.79
C ILE A 120 -20.97 -0.30 -15.50
N ILE A 121 -21.26 -0.03 -14.24
CA ILE A 121 -21.95 1.19 -13.80
C ILE A 121 -21.00 1.96 -12.88
N SER A 122 -20.68 3.22 -13.21
CA SER A 122 -19.92 4.08 -12.32
C SER A 122 -20.79 4.57 -11.16
N GLU A 123 -20.18 5.03 -10.08
CA GLU A 123 -20.90 5.63 -8.95
C GLU A 123 -21.68 6.90 -9.34
N GLN A 124 -21.25 7.61 -10.40
CA GLN A 124 -21.96 8.76 -10.96
C GLN A 124 -23.19 8.35 -11.80
N GLY A 125 -23.34 7.04 -12.08
CA GLY A 125 -24.46 6.50 -12.84
C GLY A 125 -24.19 6.31 -14.34
N ASP A 126 -22.99 6.60 -14.82
CA ASP A 126 -22.58 6.29 -16.18
C ASP A 126 -22.56 4.78 -16.40
N THR A 127 -22.91 4.37 -17.62
CA THR A 127 -23.00 2.96 -17.96
C THR A 127 -22.11 2.64 -19.14
N PHE A 128 -21.25 1.64 -18.97
CA PHE A 128 -20.33 1.12 -19.97
C PHE A 128 -20.61 -0.35 -20.27
N THR A 129 -20.22 -0.79 -21.44
CA THR A 129 -20.07 -2.21 -21.78
C THR A 129 -18.59 -2.61 -21.68
N PHE A 130 -18.29 -3.89 -21.77
CA PHE A 130 -16.91 -4.35 -21.85
C PHE A 130 -16.17 -3.80 -23.10
N GLU A 131 -16.90 -3.39 -24.15
CA GLU A 131 -16.32 -2.78 -25.35
C GLU A 131 -16.03 -1.28 -25.17
N THR A 132 -16.80 -0.60 -24.31
CA THR A 132 -16.77 0.87 -24.19
C THR A 132 -16.08 1.35 -22.89
N ILE A 133 -15.75 0.49 -21.94
CA ILE A 133 -15.16 0.93 -20.67
C ILE A 133 -13.83 1.70 -20.84
N ASN A 134 -13.08 1.39 -21.88
CA ASN A 134 -11.83 2.11 -22.21
C ASN A 134 -12.06 3.57 -22.64
N THR A 135 -13.32 4.02 -22.80
CA THR A 135 -13.65 5.43 -23.03
C THR A 135 -13.79 6.23 -21.73
N PHE A 136 -13.68 5.57 -20.57
CA PHE A 136 -13.67 6.27 -19.28
C PHE A 136 -12.47 7.23 -19.21
N ASN A 137 -12.73 8.49 -18.83
CA ASN A 137 -11.70 9.52 -18.78
C ASN A 137 -10.93 9.47 -17.46
N TYR A 138 -10.13 8.43 -17.27
CA TYR A 138 -9.31 8.27 -16.06
C TYR A 138 -8.22 9.33 -15.88
N LYS A 139 -7.81 9.99 -16.98
CA LYS A 139 -6.79 11.05 -16.90
C LYS A 139 -7.30 12.23 -16.07
N SER A 140 -8.57 12.60 -16.28
CA SER A 140 -9.20 13.65 -15.48
C SER A 140 -9.29 13.30 -13.98
N ASP A 141 -9.40 12.01 -13.62
CA ASP A 141 -9.37 11.57 -12.23
C ASP A 141 -7.97 11.74 -11.63
N ILE A 142 -6.92 11.35 -12.36
CA ILE A 142 -5.53 11.54 -11.92
C ILE A 142 -5.21 13.03 -11.74
N GLU A 143 -5.51 13.87 -12.74
CA GLU A 143 -5.31 15.33 -12.69
C GLU A 143 -6.04 15.95 -11.49
N SER A 144 -7.30 15.56 -11.27
CA SER A 144 -8.09 16.03 -10.13
C SER A 144 -7.46 15.62 -8.79
N GLY A 145 -6.94 14.41 -8.69
CA GLY A 145 -6.28 13.91 -7.50
C GLY A 145 -4.94 14.62 -7.23
N ILE A 146 -4.12 14.85 -8.24
CA ILE A 146 -2.87 15.64 -8.13
C ILE A 146 -3.19 17.05 -7.63
N LYS A 147 -4.23 17.67 -8.21
CA LYS A 147 -4.69 18.99 -7.76
C LYS A 147 -5.11 19.01 -6.30
N VAL A 148 -5.82 17.99 -5.84
CA VAL A 148 -6.24 17.90 -4.43
C VAL A 148 -5.04 17.80 -3.50
N ILE A 149 -4.04 16.98 -3.81
CA ILE A 149 -2.79 16.92 -3.03
C ILE A 149 -2.14 18.31 -2.98
N SER A 150 -2.05 18.99 -4.13
CA SER A 150 -1.51 20.36 -4.20
C SER A 150 -2.31 21.36 -3.35
N ASP A 151 -3.63 21.30 -3.42
CA ASP A 151 -4.51 22.19 -2.65
C ASP A 151 -4.38 21.95 -1.13
N ILE A 152 -4.24 20.68 -0.70
CA ILE A 152 -3.99 20.31 0.69
C ILE A 152 -2.66 20.92 1.15
N LEU A 153 -1.57 20.64 0.46
CA LEU A 153 -0.23 21.12 0.81
C LEU A 153 -0.11 22.65 0.81
N ASN A 154 -0.91 23.35 0.01
CA ASN A 154 -0.93 24.81 0.01
C ASN A 154 -1.72 25.40 1.19
N LYS A 155 -2.79 24.72 1.66
CA LYS A 155 -3.60 25.14 2.83
C LYS A 155 -2.89 24.82 4.15
N GLU A 156 -2.25 23.67 4.22
CA GLU A 156 -1.61 23.17 5.43
C GLU A 156 -0.34 23.92 5.81
N ASN A 157 0.29 24.64 4.87
CA ASN A 157 1.35 25.59 5.20
C ASN A 157 0.89 26.72 6.16
N GLU A 158 -0.42 27.02 6.21
CA GLU A 158 -1.00 27.97 7.18
C GLU A 158 -1.25 27.31 8.54
N GLU A 159 -1.41 25.97 8.61
CA GLU A 159 -1.72 25.19 9.79
C GLU A 159 -0.55 24.33 10.34
N GLY A 160 0.61 24.33 9.65
CA GLY A 160 1.83 23.65 10.09
C GLY A 160 2.01 22.21 9.60
N TYR A 161 1.17 21.73 8.69
CA TYR A 161 1.37 20.46 8.01
C TYR A 161 2.19 20.67 6.73
N ASN A 162 3.23 19.86 6.57
CA ASN A 162 4.15 20.02 5.43
C ASN A 162 4.12 18.83 4.47
N GLU A 163 3.30 17.81 4.73
CA GLU A 163 3.30 16.54 4.01
C GLU A 163 1.89 15.97 3.85
N ASP A 164 1.61 15.36 2.69
CA ASP A 164 0.41 14.55 2.44
C ASP A 164 0.83 13.13 2.04
N ILE A 165 0.12 12.12 2.53
CA ILE A 165 0.49 10.71 2.36
C ILE A 165 -0.62 9.95 1.67
N ILE A 166 -0.28 9.27 0.58
CA ILE A 166 -1.13 8.28 -0.06
C ILE A 166 -0.55 6.87 0.14
N TYR A 167 -1.43 5.87 0.20
CA TYR A 167 -1.00 4.48 0.38
C TYR A 167 -0.86 3.79 -0.97
N GLY A 168 0.33 3.23 -1.20
CA GLY A 168 0.63 2.39 -2.35
C GLY A 168 0.48 0.91 -2.01
N VAL A 169 0.73 0.05 -3.01
CA VAL A 169 0.58 -1.42 -2.87
C VAL A 169 1.55 -2.03 -1.85
N LYS A 170 2.76 -1.50 -1.72
CA LYS A 170 3.80 -2.04 -0.83
C LYS A 170 4.19 -1.07 0.29
N ARG A 171 4.10 0.23 0.04
CA ARG A 171 4.51 1.26 1.00
C ARG A 171 3.81 2.59 0.74
N PRO A 172 3.68 3.45 1.76
CA PRO A 172 3.15 4.79 1.58
C PRO A 172 4.06 5.61 0.66
N VAL A 173 3.48 6.66 0.08
CA VAL A 173 4.16 7.69 -0.72
C VAL A 173 3.82 9.03 -0.12
N SER A 174 4.82 9.79 0.29
CA SER A 174 4.67 11.09 0.93
C SER A 174 5.01 12.22 -0.03
N PHE A 175 4.17 13.24 -0.06
CA PHE A 175 4.34 14.44 -0.86
C PHE A 175 4.57 15.65 0.02
N ASN A 176 5.49 16.51 -0.39
CA ASN A 176 5.61 17.87 0.09
C ASN A 176 5.41 18.85 -1.07
N LYS A 177 5.45 20.14 -0.77
CA LYS A 177 5.25 21.19 -1.77
C LYS A 177 6.26 21.09 -2.92
N GLU A 178 7.52 20.80 -2.64
CA GLU A 178 8.57 20.72 -3.66
C GLU A 178 8.31 19.56 -4.65
N ILE A 179 7.93 18.39 -4.13
CA ILE A 179 7.63 17.20 -4.94
C ILE A 179 6.41 17.45 -5.82
N ILE A 180 5.32 17.98 -5.24
CA ILE A 180 4.09 18.19 -6.02
C ILE A 180 4.25 19.30 -7.07
N GLU A 181 4.96 20.38 -6.77
CA GLU A 181 5.27 21.43 -7.72
C GLU A 181 6.14 20.90 -8.89
N ARG A 182 7.11 20.03 -8.61
CA ARG A 182 7.90 19.37 -9.65
C ARG A 182 7.02 18.53 -10.59
N ILE A 183 6.07 17.77 -10.03
CA ILE A 183 5.14 16.95 -10.80
C ILE A 183 4.27 17.84 -11.69
N ILE A 184 3.60 18.84 -11.15
CA ILE A 184 2.68 19.74 -11.87
C ILE A 184 3.42 20.54 -12.96
N ASN A 185 4.65 20.98 -12.73
CA ASN A 185 5.45 21.73 -13.68
C ASN A 185 6.20 20.85 -14.70
N SER A 186 6.03 19.53 -14.65
CA SER A 186 6.61 18.62 -15.65
C SER A 186 5.89 18.76 -17.01
N SER A 187 6.49 18.24 -18.05
CA SER A 187 5.86 18.20 -19.38
C SER A 187 4.64 17.27 -19.48
N ASP A 188 4.51 16.34 -18.54
CA ASP A 188 3.40 15.36 -18.45
C ASP A 188 3.23 14.99 -16.96
N GLU A 189 2.35 15.70 -16.28
CA GLU A 189 2.12 15.55 -14.83
C GLU A 189 1.60 14.16 -14.46
N ILE A 190 0.76 13.56 -15.31
CA ILE A 190 0.21 12.22 -15.08
C ILE A 190 1.34 11.19 -15.09
N LYS A 191 2.22 11.27 -16.10
CA LYS A 191 3.34 10.36 -16.24
C LYS A 191 4.36 10.53 -15.12
N GLU A 192 4.68 11.77 -14.75
CA GLU A 192 5.64 12.07 -13.67
C GLU A 192 5.10 11.60 -12.31
N PHE A 193 3.82 11.85 -12.01
CA PHE A 193 3.15 11.35 -10.82
C PHE A 193 3.17 9.82 -10.78
N SER A 194 2.74 9.17 -11.86
CA SER A 194 2.67 7.71 -11.95
C SER A 194 4.05 7.09 -11.73
N LYS A 195 5.04 7.60 -12.45
CA LYS A 195 6.43 7.13 -12.30
C LYS A 195 6.96 7.30 -10.89
N PHE A 196 6.72 8.45 -10.26
CA PHE A 196 7.17 8.71 -8.90
C PHE A 196 6.56 7.72 -7.90
N CYS A 197 5.24 7.49 -7.97
CA CYS A 197 4.57 6.53 -7.11
C CYS A 197 5.06 5.09 -7.33
N GLU A 198 5.17 4.66 -8.60
CA GLU A 198 5.59 3.31 -8.96
C GLU A 198 7.05 3.04 -8.59
N ASP A 199 7.96 3.98 -8.86
CA ASP A 199 9.37 3.85 -8.50
C ASP A 199 9.54 3.60 -6.99
N ILE A 200 8.74 4.26 -6.14
CA ILE A 200 8.77 4.07 -4.69
C ILE A 200 8.30 2.66 -4.31
N GLN A 201 7.25 2.13 -4.96
CA GLN A 201 6.74 0.80 -4.62
C GLN A 201 7.77 -0.31 -4.88
N TYR A 202 8.63 -0.15 -5.89
CA TYR A 202 9.53 -1.20 -6.37
C TYR A 202 11.02 -0.93 -6.07
N ILE A 203 11.30 -0.06 -5.10
CA ILE A 203 12.67 0.06 -4.55
C ILE A 203 13.07 -1.30 -3.97
N ASP A 204 14.24 -1.81 -4.40
CA ASP A 204 14.84 -3.02 -3.85
C ASP A 204 15.37 -2.75 -2.43
N ALA A 205 14.46 -2.76 -1.47
CA ALA A 205 14.73 -2.57 -0.05
C ALA A 205 13.56 -3.12 0.79
N TYR A 206 13.88 -3.65 1.94
CA TYR A 206 12.87 -4.05 2.94
C TYR A 206 12.17 -2.82 3.51
N SER A 207 10.85 -2.85 3.62
CA SER A 207 10.10 -1.81 4.34
C SER A 207 9.93 -2.22 5.80
N ALA A 208 10.60 -1.53 6.71
CA ALA A 208 10.46 -1.82 8.12
C ALA A 208 9.04 -1.52 8.59
N LYS A 209 8.46 -2.46 9.33
CA LYS A 209 7.12 -2.32 9.91
C LYS A 209 7.18 -1.66 11.27
N GLN A 210 6.22 -0.78 11.52
CA GLN A 210 5.99 -0.14 12.80
C GLN A 210 5.46 -1.14 13.82
N SER A 211 5.95 -1.06 15.04
CA SER A 211 5.47 -1.88 16.16
C SER A 211 5.38 -1.05 17.44
N PHE A 212 4.52 -1.45 18.38
CA PHE A 212 4.28 -0.75 19.63
C PHE A 212 4.42 -1.66 20.84
N VAL A 213 4.84 -1.06 21.93
CA VAL A 213 4.93 -1.70 23.25
C VAL A 213 4.24 -0.81 24.27
N GLU A 214 3.48 -1.42 25.18
CA GLU A 214 2.99 -0.79 26.41
C GLU A 214 3.71 -1.39 27.60
N ASP A 215 4.39 -0.57 28.41
CA ASP A 215 4.97 -1.01 29.67
C ASP A 215 3.85 -1.38 30.66
N ARG A 216 3.92 -2.58 31.20
CA ARG A 216 2.84 -3.10 32.08
C ARG A 216 2.70 -2.34 33.39
N ALA A 217 3.80 -1.80 33.90
CA ALA A 217 3.85 -1.13 35.21
C ALA A 217 3.52 0.36 35.10
N THR A 218 4.13 1.05 34.13
CA THR A 218 3.97 2.51 33.94
C THR A 218 2.82 2.88 32.99
N LYS A 219 2.36 1.93 32.16
CA LYS A 219 1.42 2.15 31.07
C LYS A 219 1.94 3.09 29.98
N GLU A 220 3.21 3.39 29.99
CA GLU A 220 3.87 4.17 28.96
C GLU A 220 3.91 3.38 27.66
N LYS A 221 3.50 4.02 26.55
CA LYS A 221 3.51 3.44 25.21
C LYS A 221 4.66 4.02 24.40
N TRP A 222 5.34 3.18 23.64
CA TRP A 222 6.42 3.61 22.74
C TRP A 222 6.42 2.77 21.47
N GLY A 223 6.92 3.38 20.40
CA GLY A 223 7.00 2.73 19.09
C GLY A 223 8.42 2.30 18.74
N TYR A 224 8.54 1.32 17.83
CA TYR A 224 9.85 0.92 17.33
C TYR A 224 9.81 0.40 15.90
N TYR A 225 10.98 0.44 15.28
CA TYR A 225 11.30 -0.20 14.02
C TYR A 225 12.49 -1.15 14.22
N VAL A 226 12.65 -2.11 13.30
CA VAL A 226 13.78 -3.04 13.30
C VAL A 226 14.60 -2.82 12.03
N LEU A 227 15.92 -2.65 12.19
CA LEU A 227 16.89 -2.62 11.11
C LEU A 227 17.77 -3.86 11.21
N THR A 228 17.83 -4.60 10.12
CA THR A 228 18.63 -5.83 10.04
C THR A 228 19.98 -5.54 9.43
N GLU A 229 21.04 -6.09 10.03
CA GLU A 229 22.43 -6.00 9.56
C GLU A 229 22.52 -6.44 8.09
N ASN A 230 23.26 -5.68 7.28
CA ASN A 230 23.47 -5.91 5.84
C ASN A 230 22.21 -5.92 4.97
N LEU A 231 21.07 -5.42 5.49
CA LEU A 231 19.82 -5.33 4.74
C LEU A 231 19.48 -3.89 4.43
N ARG A 232 19.28 -3.58 3.16
CA ARG A 232 18.81 -2.29 2.70
C ARG A 232 17.36 -2.09 3.16
N THR A 233 17.08 -0.99 3.87
CA THR A 233 15.82 -0.83 4.59
C THR A 233 15.20 0.53 4.36
N VAL A 234 13.90 0.58 4.07
CA VAL A 234 13.11 1.81 4.05
C VAL A 234 12.56 2.08 5.45
N LEU A 235 12.74 3.31 5.92
CA LEU A 235 12.34 3.81 7.23
C LEU A 235 11.76 5.22 7.10
N PRO A 236 10.83 5.67 7.96
CA PRO A 236 10.50 7.07 8.06
C PRO A 236 11.69 7.85 8.60
N TYR A 237 11.98 9.03 8.04
CA TYR A 237 13.03 9.92 8.60
C TYR A 237 12.61 10.43 9.98
N LYS A 238 11.32 10.66 10.17
CA LYS A 238 10.70 11.11 11.42
C LYS A 238 9.50 10.21 11.71
N PRO A 239 9.58 9.29 12.68
CA PRO A 239 8.52 8.33 12.91
C PRO A 239 7.27 8.99 13.49
N SER A 240 6.12 8.53 13.04
CA SER A 240 4.79 8.88 13.54
C SER A 240 3.89 7.65 13.47
N VAL A 241 2.77 7.65 14.15
CA VAL A 241 1.80 6.55 14.07
C VAL A 241 1.18 6.52 12.67
N GLU A 242 1.34 5.40 11.98
CA GLU A 242 0.77 5.19 10.66
C GLU A 242 -0.77 5.10 10.71
N PHE A 243 -1.44 5.54 9.65
CA PHE A 243 -2.90 5.61 9.58
C PHE A 243 -3.60 4.30 10.01
N PHE A 244 -3.11 3.15 9.58
CA PHE A 244 -3.70 1.86 9.94
C PHE A 244 -3.54 1.48 11.42
N SER A 245 -2.65 2.15 12.14
CA SER A 245 -2.44 1.97 13.57
C SER A 245 -3.22 2.97 14.43
N MET A 246 -3.78 4.04 13.81
CA MET A 246 -4.46 5.13 14.55
C MET A 246 -5.74 4.70 15.25
N ASP A 247 -6.36 3.59 14.84
CA ASP A 247 -7.51 3.00 15.54
C ASP A 247 -7.12 2.38 16.88
N TYR A 248 -5.84 2.07 17.10
CA TYR A 248 -5.33 1.38 18.29
C TYR A 248 -4.47 2.29 19.17
N ILE A 249 -3.75 3.25 18.57
CA ILE A 249 -2.84 4.14 19.27
C ILE A 249 -2.76 5.48 18.53
N LYS A 250 -2.71 6.60 19.28
CA LYS A 250 -2.57 7.94 18.71
C LYS A 250 -1.14 8.46 18.89
N ASN A 251 -0.72 9.41 18.05
CA ASN A 251 0.62 10.01 18.16
C ASN A 251 0.92 10.56 19.54
N GLU A 252 -0.06 11.20 20.19
CA GLU A 252 0.07 11.81 21.52
C GLU A 252 0.27 10.78 22.64
N GLU A 253 -0.05 9.50 22.37
CA GLU A 253 0.13 8.41 23.33
C GLU A 253 1.52 7.78 23.24
N VAL A 254 2.30 8.06 22.18
CA VAL A 254 3.64 7.50 21.97
C VAL A 254 4.68 8.40 22.63
N ALA A 255 5.27 7.95 23.72
CA ALA A 255 6.22 8.74 24.51
C ALA A 255 7.57 8.93 23.77
N PHE A 256 8.05 7.90 23.07
CA PHE A 256 9.28 7.93 22.28
C PHE A 256 9.31 6.81 21.25
N TRP A 257 10.29 6.89 20.34
CA TRP A 257 10.55 5.88 19.33
C TRP A 257 11.93 5.28 19.48
N LYS A 258 12.06 3.97 19.20
CA LYS A 258 13.33 3.24 19.18
C LYS A 258 13.60 2.60 17.83
N ILE A 259 14.86 2.34 17.57
CA ILE A 259 15.32 1.43 16.53
C ILE A 259 16.03 0.24 17.19
N PHE A 260 15.63 -0.98 16.83
CA PHE A 260 16.32 -2.20 17.20
C PHE A 260 17.20 -2.66 16.06
N PHE A 261 18.40 -3.09 16.36
CA PHE A 261 19.31 -3.66 15.39
C PHE A 261 19.40 -5.17 15.63
N CYS A 262 19.26 -5.94 14.56
CA CYS A 262 19.34 -7.39 14.60
C CYS A 262 20.14 -7.95 13.42
N ALA A 263 20.53 -9.22 13.54
CA ALA A 263 21.08 -10.01 12.46
C ALA A 263 20.38 -11.36 12.38
N TYR A 264 20.33 -11.95 11.21
CA TYR A 264 19.98 -13.35 11.05
C TYR A 264 21.24 -14.21 11.24
N LYS A 265 21.13 -15.23 12.05
CA LYS A 265 22.16 -16.25 12.27
C LYS A 265 21.54 -17.63 12.08
N VAL A 266 22.36 -18.58 11.70
CA VAL A 266 21.97 -20.00 11.72
C VAL A 266 22.49 -20.57 13.04
N ASP A 267 21.62 -21.17 13.83
CA ASP A 267 21.97 -21.81 15.10
C ASP A 267 22.67 -23.17 14.91
N GLU A 268 23.03 -23.83 16.03
CA GLU A 268 23.70 -25.15 16.02
C GLU A 268 22.82 -26.26 15.39
N ASN A 269 21.50 -26.05 15.27
CA ASN A 269 20.56 -26.99 14.69
C ASN A 269 20.29 -26.72 13.19
N GLY A 270 20.88 -25.63 12.64
CA GLY A 270 20.64 -25.19 11.27
C GLY A 270 19.38 -24.34 11.10
N GLU A 271 18.78 -23.86 12.19
CA GLU A 271 17.60 -23.00 12.19
C GLU A 271 18.00 -21.51 12.13
N GLU A 272 17.26 -20.72 11.34
CA GLU A 272 17.44 -19.26 11.31
C GLU A 272 16.92 -18.65 12.61
N VAL A 273 17.81 -17.92 13.31
CA VAL A 273 17.48 -17.21 14.55
C VAL A 273 17.83 -15.74 14.43
N ILE A 274 17.05 -14.90 15.11
CA ILE A 274 17.29 -13.46 15.18
C ILE A 274 18.21 -13.17 16.36
N ASP A 275 19.37 -12.58 16.08
CA ASP A 275 20.35 -12.13 17.07
C ASP A 275 20.19 -10.61 17.27
N LYS A 276 19.81 -10.19 18.47
CA LYS A 276 19.75 -8.77 18.82
C LYS A 276 21.15 -8.21 18.98
N ILE A 277 21.52 -7.20 18.18
CA ILE A 277 22.78 -6.47 18.27
C ILE A 277 22.70 -5.39 19.34
N GLY A 278 21.62 -4.61 19.34
CA GLY A 278 21.39 -3.52 20.28
C GLY A 278 20.17 -2.69 19.94
N GLU A 279 20.08 -1.51 20.55
CA GLU A 279 19.00 -0.55 20.31
C GLU A 279 19.50 0.88 20.52
N SER A 280 18.80 1.85 19.93
CA SER A 280 19.00 3.29 20.13
C SER A 280 17.66 4.00 20.19
N LEU A 281 17.62 5.21 20.76
CA LEU A 281 16.51 6.12 20.49
C LEU A 281 16.52 6.48 19.00
N TYR A 282 15.34 6.60 18.42
CA TYR A 282 15.21 6.83 16.97
C TYR A 282 15.88 8.14 16.52
N ASP A 283 15.68 9.21 17.29
CA ASP A 283 16.29 10.50 16.98
C ASP A 283 17.82 10.47 17.05
N ASP A 284 18.38 9.69 17.96
CA ASP A 284 19.83 9.54 18.08
C ASP A 284 20.40 8.67 16.95
N PHE A 285 19.67 7.64 16.53
CA PHE A 285 19.98 6.88 15.34
C PHE A 285 20.06 7.80 14.09
N ILE A 286 19.03 8.60 13.84
CA ILE A 286 19.02 9.51 12.68
C ILE A 286 20.18 10.51 12.74
N LYS A 287 20.51 11.07 13.90
CA LYS A 287 21.63 12.02 14.07
C LYS A 287 23.00 11.38 13.82
N LYS A 288 23.16 10.11 14.19
CA LYS A 288 24.44 9.38 14.05
C LYS A 288 24.56 8.64 12.71
N LEU A 289 23.44 8.45 11.99
CA LEU A 289 23.45 7.80 10.67
C LEU A 289 24.26 8.63 9.67
N PRO A 290 25.35 8.06 9.08
CA PRO A 290 26.16 8.79 8.12
C PRO A 290 25.34 9.25 6.91
N THR A 291 25.56 10.47 6.42
CA THR A 291 24.76 11.09 5.35
C THR A 291 24.88 10.37 4.00
N ASP A 292 25.94 9.62 3.78
CA ASP A 292 26.14 8.78 2.60
C ASP A 292 25.47 7.39 2.72
N LYS A 293 24.96 7.06 3.92
CA LYS A 293 24.27 5.79 4.20
C LYS A 293 22.75 5.89 4.04
N TYR A 294 22.20 7.04 3.72
CA TYR A 294 20.78 7.15 3.44
C TYR A 294 20.46 8.17 2.36
N LYS A 295 19.30 8.02 1.76
CA LYS A 295 18.73 9.03 0.86
C LYS A 295 17.21 9.08 1.02
N PHE A 296 16.63 10.26 0.86
CA PHE A 296 15.17 10.41 0.77
C PHE A 296 14.65 9.78 -0.52
N ILE A 297 13.54 9.05 -0.42
CA ILE A 297 12.81 8.47 -1.53
C ILE A 297 11.53 9.27 -1.83
N ASP A 298 11.02 9.96 -0.82
CA ASP A 298 9.89 10.88 -0.89
C ASP A 298 10.03 11.96 0.22
N ALA A 299 8.94 12.63 0.59
CA ALA A 299 8.99 13.70 1.58
C ALA A 299 9.31 13.23 3.00
N SER A 300 8.94 12.00 3.38
CA SER A 300 9.00 11.50 4.76
C SER A 300 9.91 10.29 4.93
N TYR A 301 10.11 9.50 3.88
CA TYR A 301 10.80 8.22 3.98
C TYR A 301 12.22 8.28 3.38
N ILE A 302 13.10 7.55 4.03
CA ILE A 302 14.48 7.33 3.59
C ILE A 302 14.71 5.85 3.29
N VAL A 303 15.60 5.56 2.36
CA VAL A 303 16.21 4.25 2.23
C VAL A 303 17.59 4.31 2.89
N VAL A 304 17.80 3.42 3.87
CA VAL A 304 19.08 3.22 4.55
C VAL A 304 19.83 2.12 3.82
N GLU A 305 21.04 2.44 3.36
CA GLU A 305 21.93 1.45 2.74
C GLU A 305 22.39 0.41 3.78
N PRO A 306 22.81 -0.79 3.36
CA PRO A 306 23.22 -1.83 4.29
C PRO A 306 24.25 -1.34 5.30
N LEU A 307 23.98 -1.52 6.58
CA LEU A 307 24.91 -1.27 7.68
C LEU A 307 25.52 -2.59 8.13
N ASN A 308 26.84 -2.63 8.23
CA ASN A 308 27.53 -3.77 8.83
C ASN A 308 27.55 -3.67 10.36
N ARG A 309 28.07 -4.71 11.04
CA ARG A 309 28.11 -4.82 12.51
C ARG A 309 28.84 -3.64 13.15
N ASP A 310 29.98 -3.24 12.62
CA ASP A 310 30.81 -2.18 13.21
C ASP A 310 30.11 -0.82 13.10
N GLU A 311 29.51 -0.51 11.94
CA GLU A 311 28.71 0.70 11.72
C GLU A 311 27.49 0.77 12.67
N ILE A 312 26.83 -0.37 12.91
CA ILE A 312 25.71 -0.45 13.87
C ILE A 312 26.22 -0.18 15.30
N LEU A 313 27.36 -0.76 15.69
CA LEU A 313 27.92 -0.55 17.02
C LEU A 313 28.39 0.90 17.25
N GLU A 314 28.87 1.59 16.21
CA GLU A 314 29.19 3.03 16.27
C GLU A 314 27.94 3.89 16.51
N ILE A 315 26.81 3.52 15.94
CA ILE A 315 25.54 4.21 16.13
C ILE A 315 24.99 4.00 17.55
N ILE A 316 25.14 2.80 18.11
CA ILE A 316 24.63 2.45 19.44
C ILE A 316 25.45 3.13 20.56
N ASN A 317 26.78 3.22 20.42
CA ASN A 317 27.68 3.79 21.40
C ASN A 317 27.77 5.33 21.30
#